data_ef7d028fd0226cd6fa2ff3bf1e755a82
#
_entry.id   ef7d028fd0226cd6fa2ff3bf1e755a82
#
_cell.length_a   1.000
_cell.length_b   1.000
_cell.length_c   1.000
_cell.angle_alpha   90.00
_cell.angle_beta   90.00
_cell.angle_gamma   90.00
#
_symmetry.space_group_name_H-M   'P 1'
#
loop_
_entity.id
_entity.type
_entity.pdbx_description
1 polymer ?
#
loop_
_entity_poly.entity_id
_entity_poly.type
_entity_poly.pdbx_seq_one_letter_code
_entity_poly.pdbx_strand_id
1 'polypeptide(L)'
;MADYRQIESALIHGGLFGDPLTGAVNTPIYQTSTYQQPELGTHPKWEYSRTGNPTRAALEALIAELEGGGAGFAFASGMAAITTVLQLFQSGDKVLISSNVYGGTYRVPDSNR
;
A
#
# COMPACT_ATOMS: atom_id res chain seq x y z
N MET A 1 -11.70 4.62 12.51
CA MET A 1 -11.65 3.25 11.98
C MET A 1 -12.70 2.43 12.69
N ALA A 2 -13.47 1.64 11.97
CA ALA A 2 -14.39 0.69 12.60
C ALA A 2 -13.55 -0.40 13.30
N ASP A 3 -13.88 -0.68 14.55
CA ASP A 3 -13.24 -1.76 15.32
C ASP A 3 -13.92 -3.08 14.94
N TYR A 4 -13.36 -3.78 13.94
CA TYR A 4 -13.83 -5.11 13.57
C TYR A 4 -13.23 -6.14 14.51
N ARG A 5 -14.06 -6.69 15.38
CA ARG A 5 -13.64 -7.70 16.37
C ARG A 5 -13.31 -9.06 15.75
N GLN A 6 -13.69 -9.30 14.49
CA GLN A 6 -13.48 -10.56 13.78
C GLN A 6 -12.84 -10.28 12.41
N ILE A 7 -11.84 -11.09 12.07
CA ILE A 7 -11.08 -10.95 10.81
C ILE A 7 -11.96 -11.09 9.58
N GLU A 8 -13.01 -11.91 9.64
CA GLU A 8 -13.96 -12.10 8.55
C GLU A 8 -14.72 -10.81 8.23
N SER A 9 -15.07 -10.03 9.26
CA SER A 9 -15.71 -8.72 9.08
C SER A 9 -14.75 -7.71 8.51
N ALA A 10 -13.50 -7.70 8.98
CA ALA A 10 -12.46 -6.81 8.45
C ALA A 10 -12.15 -7.11 6.98
N LEU A 11 -12.11 -8.38 6.58
CA LEU A 11 -11.90 -8.80 5.18
C LEU A 11 -12.97 -8.27 4.23
N ILE A 12 -14.22 -8.13 4.71
CA ILE A 12 -15.34 -7.68 3.88
C ILE A 12 -15.49 -6.16 3.90
N HIS A 13 -15.26 -5.52 5.04
CA HIS A 13 -15.61 -4.11 5.27
C HIS A 13 -14.40 -3.19 5.44
N GLY A 14 -13.21 -3.75 5.71
CA GLY A 14 -12.00 -2.97 5.91
C GLY A 14 -11.57 -2.23 4.65
N GLY A 15 -10.93 -1.07 4.82
CA GLY A 15 -10.42 -0.27 3.72
C GLY A 15 -11.45 0.36 2.79
N LEU A 16 -12.76 0.15 3.02
CA LEU A 16 -13.82 0.73 2.18
C LEU A 16 -14.02 2.21 2.51
N PHE A 17 -13.98 3.03 1.47
CA PHE A 17 -14.20 4.48 1.62
C PHE A 17 -15.58 4.92 1.16
N GLY A 18 -16.35 4.04 0.48
CA GLY A 18 -17.61 4.39 -0.14
C GLY A 18 -17.47 5.52 -1.18
N ASP A 19 -18.57 5.90 -1.81
CA ASP A 19 -18.60 7.03 -2.73
C ASP A 19 -19.71 7.99 -2.34
N PRO A 20 -19.38 9.17 -1.79
CA PRO A 20 -20.40 10.13 -1.38
C PRO A 20 -21.19 10.73 -2.55
N LEU A 21 -20.68 10.65 -3.78
CA LEU A 21 -21.35 11.18 -4.96
C LEU A 21 -22.51 10.27 -5.41
N THR A 22 -22.30 8.96 -5.38
CA THR A 22 -23.28 7.98 -5.86
C THR A 22 -23.94 7.18 -4.74
N GLY A 23 -23.39 7.21 -3.53
CA GLY A 23 -23.81 6.38 -2.41
C GLY A 23 -23.31 4.93 -2.52
N ALA A 24 -22.40 4.62 -3.45
CA ALA A 24 -21.84 3.29 -3.56
C ALA A 24 -21.09 2.91 -2.29
N VAL A 25 -21.35 1.69 -1.78
CA VAL A 25 -20.73 1.17 -0.55
C VAL A 25 -19.28 0.78 -0.79
N ASN A 26 -18.99 0.17 -1.93
CA ASN A 26 -17.62 -0.19 -2.32
C ASN A 26 -16.86 1.01 -2.88
N THR A 27 -15.55 1.03 -2.65
CA THR A 27 -14.67 2.04 -3.27
C THR A 27 -14.73 1.92 -4.79
N PRO A 28 -15.05 3.00 -5.54
CA PRO A 28 -15.02 2.99 -6.99
C PRO A 28 -13.63 2.72 -7.56
N ILE A 29 -13.59 2.23 -8.80
CA ILE A 29 -12.32 2.11 -9.55
C ILE A 29 -12.02 3.46 -10.20
N TYR A 30 -11.02 4.17 -9.68
CA TYR A 30 -10.55 5.44 -10.19
C TYR A 30 -9.50 5.24 -11.28
N GLN A 31 -9.96 5.06 -12.50
CA GLN A 31 -9.10 4.88 -13.68
C GLN A 31 -8.73 6.26 -14.27
N THR A 32 -7.88 6.98 -13.55
CA THR A 32 -7.42 8.33 -13.94
C THR A 32 -5.93 8.49 -13.68
N SER A 33 -5.30 9.45 -14.34
CA SER A 33 -3.88 9.81 -14.10
C SER A 33 -3.75 11.02 -13.16
N THR A 34 -4.54 12.07 -13.38
CA THR A 34 -4.44 13.35 -12.68
C THR A 34 -5.75 13.72 -12.02
N TYR A 35 -5.68 14.55 -10.99
CA TYR A 35 -6.82 15.08 -10.26
C TYR A 35 -6.81 16.61 -10.37
N GLN A 36 -7.99 17.21 -10.32
CA GLN A 36 -8.12 18.66 -10.32
C GLN A 36 -7.56 19.22 -9.00
N GLN A 37 -6.67 20.20 -9.11
CA GLN A 37 -6.21 20.96 -7.96
C GLN A 37 -7.14 22.16 -7.77
N PRO A 38 -7.62 22.40 -6.53
CA PRO A 38 -8.55 23.50 -6.27
C PRO A 38 -7.90 24.88 -6.42
N GLU A 39 -6.63 24.99 -6.03
CA GLU A 39 -5.84 26.23 -6.07
C GLU A 39 -4.35 25.95 -6.28
N LEU A 40 -3.63 26.90 -6.84
CA LEU A 40 -2.17 26.84 -6.97
C LEU A 40 -1.51 26.82 -5.58
N GLY A 41 -0.62 25.86 -5.37
CA GLY A 41 0.11 25.69 -4.10
C GLY A 41 -0.65 24.93 -3.01
N THR A 42 -1.87 24.44 -3.29
CA THR A 42 -2.57 23.51 -2.40
C THR A 42 -2.09 22.06 -2.67
N HIS A 43 -2.11 21.26 -1.62
CA HIS A 43 -1.75 19.82 -1.70
C HIS A 43 -2.99 18.99 -1.32
N PRO A 44 -3.93 18.76 -2.27
CA PRO A 44 -5.07 17.89 -2.01
C PRO A 44 -4.60 16.45 -1.78
N LYS A 45 -5.44 15.64 -1.13
CA LYS A 45 -5.13 14.23 -0.85
C LYS A 45 -4.77 13.43 -2.11
N TRP A 46 -5.37 13.78 -3.24
CA TRP A 46 -5.14 13.12 -4.53
C TRP A 46 -4.68 14.16 -5.56
N GLU A 47 -3.51 13.96 -6.12
CA GLU A 47 -2.92 14.85 -7.13
C GLU A 47 -2.63 14.09 -8.42
N TYR A 48 -2.03 12.90 -8.28
CA TYR A 48 -1.60 12.08 -9.38
C TYR A 48 -1.61 10.60 -8.99
N SER A 49 -2.16 9.72 -9.83
CA SER A 49 -2.41 8.31 -9.47
C SER A 49 -1.17 7.50 -9.14
N ARG A 50 0.01 7.83 -9.68
CA ARG A 50 1.26 7.15 -9.32
C ARG A 50 1.63 7.40 -7.85
N THR A 51 1.42 8.60 -7.36
CA THR A 51 1.70 8.98 -5.97
C THR A 51 0.56 8.63 -5.02
N GLY A 52 -0.69 8.77 -5.47
CA GLY A 52 -1.88 8.46 -4.67
C GLY A 52 -3.11 8.20 -5.54
N ASN A 53 -3.82 7.11 -5.26
CA ASN A 53 -5.07 6.75 -5.93
C ASN A 53 -6.04 6.14 -4.91
N PRO A 54 -7.33 6.57 -4.89
CA PRO A 54 -8.31 6.07 -3.92
C PRO A 54 -8.50 4.55 -3.96
N THR A 55 -8.49 3.95 -5.16
CA THR A 55 -8.65 2.50 -5.32
C THR A 55 -7.48 1.74 -4.70
N ARG A 56 -6.25 2.19 -4.94
CA ARG A 56 -5.05 1.59 -4.31
C ARG A 56 -5.06 1.81 -2.81
N ALA A 57 -5.43 2.99 -2.35
CA ALA A 57 -5.48 3.31 -0.92
C ALA A 57 -6.49 2.45 -0.15
N ALA A 58 -7.58 1.99 -0.78
CA ALA A 58 -8.50 1.05 -0.17
C ALA A 58 -7.81 -0.29 0.16
N LEU A 59 -7.02 -0.84 -0.77
CA LEU A 59 -6.23 -2.04 -0.54
C LEU A 59 -5.17 -1.82 0.56
N GLU A 60 -4.45 -0.71 0.49
CA GLU A 60 -3.40 -0.38 1.46
C GLU A 60 -3.97 -0.25 2.88
N ALA A 61 -5.14 0.39 3.02
CA ALA A 61 -5.83 0.51 4.30
C ALA A 61 -6.33 -0.84 4.83
N LEU A 62 -6.89 -1.69 3.96
CA LEU A 62 -7.34 -3.03 4.35
C LEU A 62 -6.18 -3.89 4.87
N ILE A 63 -5.07 -3.94 4.14
CA ILE A 63 -3.91 -4.74 4.56
C ILE A 63 -3.32 -4.20 5.87
N ALA A 64 -3.21 -2.88 6.03
CA ALA A 64 -2.77 -2.30 7.30
C ALA A 64 -3.66 -2.70 8.46
N GLU A 65 -4.98 -2.70 8.27
CA GLU A 65 -5.95 -3.11 9.30
C GLU A 65 -5.82 -4.60 9.67
N LEU A 66 -5.75 -5.48 8.66
CA LEU A 66 -5.63 -6.93 8.85
C LEU A 66 -4.33 -7.34 9.55
N GLU A 67 -3.24 -6.66 9.25
CA GLU A 67 -1.91 -6.93 9.83
C GLU A 67 -1.65 -6.12 11.12
N GLY A 68 -2.61 -5.33 11.60
CA GLY A 68 -2.43 -4.45 12.77
C GLY A 68 -1.35 -3.38 12.56
N GLY A 69 -1.05 -3.03 11.32
CA GLY A 69 -0.03 -2.06 10.93
C GLY A 69 -0.55 -0.61 10.96
N GLY A 70 0.36 0.34 11.10
CA GLY A 70 0.04 1.77 11.02
C GLY A 70 -0.24 2.25 9.59
N ALA A 71 0.29 1.57 8.58
CA ALA A 71 0.09 1.85 7.17
C ALA A 71 0.39 0.60 6.33
N GLY A 72 -0.23 0.50 5.15
CA GLY A 72 0.07 -0.49 4.11
C GLY A 72 0.55 0.21 2.85
N PHE A 73 1.38 -0.47 2.07
CA PHE A 73 1.91 0.02 0.79
C PHE A 73 1.79 -1.06 -0.27
N ALA A 74 1.11 -0.75 -1.37
CA ALA A 74 0.95 -1.67 -2.49
C ALA A 74 2.00 -1.41 -3.57
N PHE A 75 2.63 -2.48 -4.05
CA PHE A 75 3.64 -2.47 -5.10
C PHE A 75 3.21 -3.30 -6.30
N ALA A 76 3.77 -3.01 -7.47
CA ALA A 76 3.48 -3.73 -8.70
C ALA A 76 4.01 -5.19 -8.69
N SER A 77 4.93 -5.52 -7.79
CA SER A 77 5.45 -6.88 -7.61
C SER A 77 5.98 -7.09 -6.20
N GLY A 78 6.05 -8.36 -5.76
CA GLY A 78 6.68 -8.73 -4.49
C GLY A 78 8.16 -8.33 -4.43
N MET A 79 8.89 -8.39 -5.55
CA MET A 79 10.28 -7.93 -5.60
C MET A 79 10.42 -6.43 -5.41
N ALA A 80 9.49 -5.62 -5.93
CA ALA A 80 9.47 -4.19 -5.67
C ALA A 80 9.25 -3.90 -4.17
N ALA A 81 8.33 -4.62 -3.53
CA ALA A 81 8.11 -4.51 -2.09
C ALA A 81 9.35 -4.89 -1.28
N ILE A 82 9.97 -6.06 -1.58
CA ILE A 82 11.17 -6.54 -0.89
C ILE A 82 12.33 -5.56 -1.06
N THR A 83 12.59 -5.08 -2.27
CA THR A 83 13.65 -4.12 -2.54
C THR A 83 13.44 -2.80 -1.77
N THR A 84 12.20 -2.33 -1.69
CA THR A 84 11.87 -1.13 -0.91
C THR A 84 12.12 -1.33 0.59
N VAL A 85 11.77 -2.49 1.13
CA VAL A 85 12.07 -2.83 2.54
C VAL A 85 13.58 -2.84 2.78
N LEU A 86 14.35 -3.42 1.86
CA LEU A 86 15.81 -3.47 1.98
C LEU A 86 16.48 -2.09 1.95
N GLN A 87 15.85 -1.08 1.34
CA GLN A 87 16.35 0.31 1.37
C GLN A 87 16.24 0.99 2.74
N LEU A 88 15.53 0.41 3.70
CA LEU A 88 15.48 0.90 5.08
C LEU A 88 16.76 0.58 5.86
N PHE A 89 17.59 -0.34 5.37
CA PHE A 89 18.83 -0.76 6.01
C PHE A 89 20.03 0.00 5.44
N GLN A 90 21.07 0.13 6.28
CA GLN A 90 22.32 0.78 5.90
C GLN A 90 23.43 -0.27 5.71
N SER A 91 24.51 0.15 5.07
CA SER A 91 25.70 -0.71 4.95
C SER A 91 26.23 -1.10 6.33
N GLY A 92 26.38 -2.40 6.57
CA GLY A 92 26.75 -2.98 7.86
C GLY A 92 25.61 -3.54 8.68
N ASP A 93 24.36 -3.23 8.35
CA ASP A 93 23.20 -3.85 8.99
C ASP A 93 23.12 -5.35 8.65
N LYS A 94 22.62 -6.14 9.61
CA LYS A 94 22.46 -7.58 9.44
C LYS A 94 21.00 -7.91 9.13
N VAL A 95 20.78 -8.53 7.99
CA VAL A 95 19.47 -9.03 7.56
C VAL A 95 19.47 -10.56 7.64
N LEU A 96 18.56 -11.11 8.44
CA LEU A 96 18.37 -12.55 8.54
C LEU A 96 17.28 -13.00 7.55
N ILE A 97 17.62 -13.87 6.64
CA ILE A 97 16.73 -14.39 5.60
C ILE A 97 16.68 -15.91 5.70
N SER A 98 15.48 -16.52 5.59
CA SER A 98 15.32 -17.97 5.50
C SER A 98 16.10 -18.51 4.30
N SER A 99 16.64 -19.72 4.41
CA SER A 99 17.35 -20.40 3.30
C SER A 99 16.42 -20.78 2.14
N ASN A 100 15.12 -20.90 2.40
CA ASN A 100 14.11 -21.28 1.41
C ASN A 100 13.22 -20.10 1.03
N VAL A 101 13.79 -19.14 0.31
CA VAL A 101 13.08 -17.95 -0.20
C VAL A 101 13.06 -17.95 -1.73
N TYR A 102 12.22 -17.12 -2.31
CA TYR A 102 12.22 -16.87 -3.75
C TYR A 102 13.60 -16.41 -4.22
N GLY A 103 14.08 -16.99 -5.33
CA GLY A 103 15.45 -16.76 -5.83
C GLY A 103 15.80 -15.29 -6.10
N GLY A 104 14.81 -14.46 -6.45
CA GLY A 104 15.00 -13.01 -6.57
C GLY A 104 15.37 -12.37 -5.23
N THR A 105 14.68 -12.73 -4.16
CA THR A 105 14.95 -12.24 -2.81
C THR A 105 16.37 -12.57 -2.35
N TYR A 106 16.87 -13.76 -2.69
CA TYR A 106 18.23 -14.19 -2.36
C TYR A 106 19.30 -13.35 -3.09
N ARG A 107 19.05 -12.96 -4.35
CA ARG A 107 20.04 -12.25 -5.19
C ARG A 107 20.18 -10.78 -4.85
N VAL A 108 19.13 -10.11 -4.34
CA VAL A 108 19.16 -8.66 -4.12
C VAL A 108 20.22 -8.23 -3.09
N PRO A 109 20.40 -8.89 -1.94
CA PRO A 109 21.46 -8.53 -0.99
C PRO A 109 22.88 -8.75 -1.55
N ASP A 110 23.07 -9.74 -2.42
CA ASP A 110 24.38 -10.03 -3.01
C ASP A 110 24.82 -9.05 -4.10
N SER A 111 23.87 -8.38 -4.75
CA SER A 111 24.16 -7.40 -5.81
C SER A 111 24.69 -6.05 -5.29
N ASN A 112 24.65 -5.83 -3.98
CA ASN A 112 25.11 -4.60 -3.32
C ASN A 112 26.41 -4.78 -2.52
N ARG A 113 27.19 -5.84 -2.79
CA ARG A 113 28.54 -6.05 -2.22
C ARG A 113 29.62 -5.49 -3.12
#